data_8cc9281c4eea5f87162c08660ad56317
#
_entry.id   8cc9281c4eea5f87162c08660ad56317
#
_cell.length_a   1.000
_cell.length_b   1.000
_cell.length_c   1.000
_cell.angle_alpha   90.00
_cell.angle_beta   90.00
_cell.angle_gamma   90.00
#
_symmetry.space_group_name_H-M   'P 1'
#
loop_
_entity.id
_entity.type
_entity.pdbx_description
1 polymer ?
#
loop_
_entity_poly.entity_id
_entity_poly.type
_entity_poly.pdbx_seq_one_letter_code
_entity_poly.pdbx_strand_id
1 'polypeptide(L)'
;QKVSIDAGFTCPNVDGTVAIGGCTFCDNRSFSPSRRLPKQKILDQIDEGIRRLKRRYTCDHFMAYFQPATNTYAPVERLREVYEAALTHPQVVAMAIGTRPDCVPDDVLDLLEEVASRTYLSVEYGAQTIHNQSLEWMNRGHDHESFLDAMERSRDRGFEISVHVMLGLPGESKEDMLATARELARLKIDAVKIHNLYCVKHTPLEQQVESGEVQLMGLHDYIDTLVDFLEILPPSTVVERISGEAPPD
;
A
#
# COMPACT_ATOMS: atom_id res chain seq x y z
N GLN A 1 -4.86 5.86 -15.70
CA GLN A 1 -3.73 6.25 -14.83
C GLN A 1 -4.19 6.50 -13.40
N LYS A 2 -3.33 6.22 -12.38
CA LYS A 2 -3.62 6.50 -10.96
C LYS A 2 -3.31 7.97 -10.61
N VAL A 3 -4.29 8.66 -10.01
CA VAL A 3 -4.11 10.00 -9.42
C VAL A 3 -3.99 9.83 -7.91
N SER A 4 -2.83 10.12 -7.34
CA SER A 4 -2.60 10.00 -5.90
C SER A 4 -3.34 11.11 -5.13
N ILE A 5 -4.07 10.72 -4.10
CA ILE A 5 -4.92 11.58 -3.26
C ILE A 5 -4.50 11.40 -1.80
N ASP A 6 -4.36 12.50 -1.09
CA ASP A 6 -4.24 12.52 0.37
C ASP A 6 -5.56 12.98 1.00
N ALA A 7 -6.29 12.06 1.58
CA ALA A 7 -7.54 12.34 2.30
C ALA A 7 -7.31 12.92 3.71
N GLY A 8 -6.05 13.05 4.14
CA GLY A 8 -5.68 13.55 5.45
C GLY A 8 -5.86 12.54 6.59
N PHE A 9 -6.03 11.26 6.28
CA PHE A 9 -6.09 10.20 7.29
C PHE A 9 -4.73 10.02 7.98
N THR A 10 -4.77 9.42 9.17
CA THR A 10 -3.60 9.04 9.93
C THR A 10 -3.33 7.53 9.83
N CYS A 11 -2.47 7.02 10.67
CA CYS A 11 -2.17 5.60 10.78
C CYS A 11 -2.11 5.25 12.27
N PRO A 12 -2.68 4.12 12.70
CA PRO A 12 -2.67 3.71 14.10
C PRO A 12 -1.26 3.47 14.67
N ASN A 13 -0.24 3.30 13.80
CA ASN A 13 1.16 3.28 14.20
C ASN A 13 1.77 4.67 14.45
N VAL A 14 1.07 5.73 14.07
CA VAL A 14 1.57 7.11 14.19
C VAL A 14 0.87 7.87 15.29
N ASP A 15 -0.44 7.63 15.46
CA ASP A 15 -1.25 8.35 16.45
C ASP A 15 -1.25 7.73 17.85
N GLY A 16 -0.57 6.60 18.04
CA GLY A 16 -0.43 5.93 19.32
C GLY A 16 -1.52 4.93 19.66
N THR A 17 -2.46 4.66 18.76
CA THR A 17 -3.54 3.68 18.98
C THR A 17 -2.99 2.25 19.04
N VAL A 18 -2.07 1.89 18.15
CA VAL A 18 -1.42 0.58 18.09
C VAL A 18 0.07 0.69 18.46
N ALA A 19 0.77 1.66 17.86
CA ALA A 19 2.18 1.91 18.11
C ALA A 19 2.50 3.40 17.96
N ILE A 20 3.71 3.81 18.32
CA ILE A 20 4.19 5.20 18.23
C ILE A 20 5.34 5.29 17.25
N GLY A 21 5.44 6.39 16.50
CA GLY A 21 6.57 6.70 15.62
C GLY A 21 6.47 6.15 14.20
N GLY A 22 5.47 5.35 13.90
CA GLY A 22 5.30 4.75 12.57
C GLY A 22 6.15 3.50 12.35
N CYS A 23 6.12 2.97 11.14
CA CYS A 23 6.99 1.86 10.76
C CYS A 23 8.43 2.34 10.58
N THR A 24 9.39 1.47 10.88
CA THR A 24 10.85 1.75 10.85
C THR A 24 11.32 2.38 9.53
N PHE A 25 10.71 2.04 8.41
CA PHE A 25 11.08 2.50 7.07
C PHE A 25 10.20 3.64 6.52
N CYS A 26 9.15 4.07 7.25
CA CYS A 26 8.08 4.86 6.65
C CYS A 26 8.20 6.36 6.95
N ASP A 27 8.31 7.16 5.90
CA ASP A 27 7.91 8.57 5.91
C ASP A 27 6.87 8.82 4.79
N ASN A 28 5.61 9.02 5.18
CA ASN A 28 4.52 9.29 4.24
C ASN A 28 4.77 10.52 3.35
N ARG A 29 5.63 11.47 3.76
CA ARG A 29 5.99 12.65 2.97
C ARG A 29 6.91 12.30 1.82
N SER A 30 7.68 11.21 1.94
CA SER A 30 8.66 10.82 0.92
C SER A 30 8.00 10.32 -0.36
N PHE A 31 6.91 9.57 -0.27
CA PHE A 31 6.24 8.95 -1.43
C PHE A 31 4.88 9.59 -1.79
N SER A 32 4.42 10.57 -1.03
CA SER A 32 3.20 11.32 -1.33
C SER A 32 3.47 12.83 -1.39
N PRO A 33 3.67 13.40 -2.60
CA PRO A 33 3.88 14.82 -2.76
C PRO A 33 2.79 15.70 -2.14
N SER A 34 1.54 15.22 -2.12
CA SER A 34 0.40 15.91 -1.50
C SER A 34 0.58 16.14 0.01
N ARG A 35 1.34 15.27 0.71
CA ARG A 35 1.69 15.45 2.14
C ARG A 35 2.64 16.61 2.42
N ARG A 36 3.32 17.11 1.40
CA ARG A 36 4.24 18.27 1.49
C ARG A 36 3.52 19.57 1.21
N LEU A 37 2.28 19.52 0.71
CA LEU A 37 1.48 20.70 0.34
C LEU A 37 0.40 20.96 1.40
N PRO A 38 -0.15 22.19 1.46
CA PRO A 38 -1.33 22.46 2.26
C PRO A 38 -2.49 21.53 1.89
N LYS A 39 -3.28 21.15 2.89
CA LYS A 39 -4.45 20.28 2.65
C LYS A 39 -5.39 20.90 1.62
N GLN A 40 -5.62 20.18 0.54
CA GLN A 40 -6.53 20.54 -0.54
C GLN A 40 -7.79 19.67 -0.49
N LYS A 41 -8.88 20.16 -1.07
CA LYS A 41 -10.09 19.34 -1.27
C LYS A 41 -9.78 18.18 -2.22
N ILE A 42 -10.51 17.09 -2.08
CA ILE A 42 -10.31 15.87 -2.89
C ILE A 42 -10.38 16.18 -4.40
N LEU A 43 -11.40 16.94 -4.82
CA LEU A 43 -11.57 17.30 -6.23
C LEU A 43 -10.41 18.17 -6.76
N ASP A 44 -9.92 19.12 -5.97
CA ASP A 44 -8.80 19.97 -6.39
C ASP A 44 -7.51 19.12 -6.59
N GLN A 45 -7.28 18.11 -5.74
CA GLN A 45 -6.18 17.17 -5.89
C GLN A 45 -6.32 16.31 -7.15
N ILE A 46 -7.55 15.87 -7.45
CA ILE A 46 -7.85 15.10 -8.67
C ILE A 46 -7.59 15.95 -9.91
N ASP A 47 -8.11 17.16 -9.98
CA ASP A 47 -7.91 18.09 -11.09
C ASP A 47 -6.43 18.40 -11.34
N GLU A 48 -5.68 18.67 -10.26
CA GLU A 48 -4.25 18.92 -10.35
C GLU A 48 -3.48 17.67 -10.82
N GLY A 49 -3.81 16.50 -10.27
CA GLY A 49 -3.24 15.22 -10.65
C GLY A 49 -3.49 14.89 -12.12
N ILE A 50 -4.72 15.06 -12.59
CA ILE A 50 -5.12 14.87 -13.99
C ILE A 50 -4.34 15.81 -14.91
N ARG A 51 -4.28 17.11 -14.59
CA ARG A 51 -3.50 18.07 -15.38
C ARG A 51 -2.03 17.67 -15.51
N ARG A 52 -1.43 17.15 -14.44
CA ARG A 52 -0.05 16.67 -14.42
C ARG A 52 0.15 15.43 -15.27
N LEU A 53 -0.76 14.45 -15.14
CA LEU A 53 -0.69 13.20 -15.90
C LEU A 53 -0.92 13.40 -17.40
N LYS A 54 -1.85 14.28 -17.80
CA LYS A 54 -2.11 14.61 -19.22
C LYS A 54 -0.93 15.27 -19.94
N ARG A 55 0.03 15.86 -19.21
CA ARG A 55 1.28 16.36 -19.82
C ARG A 55 2.21 15.22 -20.23
N ARG A 56 2.05 14.04 -19.64
CA ARG A 56 2.95 12.89 -19.84
C ARG A 56 2.28 11.72 -20.56
N TYR A 57 0.98 11.59 -20.41
CA TYR A 57 0.21 10.45 -20.92
C TYR A 57 -1.04 10.92 -21.68
N THR A 58 -1.32 10.25 -22.79
CA THR A 58 -2.59 10.42 -23.52
C THR A 58 -3.64 9.51 -22.87
N CYS A 59 -4.42 10.04 -21.95
CA CYS A 59 -5.49 9.30 -21.25
C CYS A 59 -6.59 10.25 -20.79
N ASP A 60 -7.83 9.75 -20.78
CA ASP A 60 -9.04 10.51 -20.39
C ASP A 60 -9.77 9.92 -19.19
N HIS A 61 -9.35 8.73 -18.73
CA HIS A 61 -9.92 8.03 -17.59
C HIS A 61 -8.85 7.78 -16.54
N PHE A 62 -9.21 8.02 -15.27
CA PHE A 62 -8.30 7.98 -14.14
C PHE A 62 -8.86 7.15 -13.01
N MET A 63 -7.95 6.61 -12.21
CA MET A 63 -8.25 5.93 -10.97
C MET A 63 -7.89 6.86 -9.81
N ALA A 64 -8.84 7.16 -8.95
CA ALA A 64 -8.59 7.86 -7.69
C ALA A 64 -7.81 6.93 -6.75
N TYR A 65 -6.59 7.30 -6.39
CA TYR A 65 -5.72 6.46 -5.57
C TYR A 65 -5.45 7.09 -4.21
N PHE A 66 -6.12 6.58 -3.18
CA PHE A 66 -5.87 6.93 -1.78
C PHE A 66 -4.64 6.17 -1.29
N GLN A 67 -3.49 6.83 -1.31
CA GLN A 67 -2.19 6.18 -1.10
C GLN A 67 -1.59 6.42 0.29
N PRO A 68 -1.46 7.67 0.79
CA PRO A 68 -0.71 7.93 2.01
C PRO A 68 -1.48 7.53 3.25
N ALA A 69 -0.77 7.02 4.25
CA ALA A 69 -1.29 6.56 5.53
C ALA A 69 -2.23 5.33 5.41
N THR A 70 -3.27 5.26 6.25
CA THR A 70 -4.22 4.15 6.33
C THR A 70 -5.60 4.67 5.94
N ASN A 71 -6.02 4.41 4.70
CA ASN A 71 -7.17 5.11 4.12
C ASN A 71 -8.53 4.49 4.44
N THR A 72 -8.57 3.51 5.34
CA THR A 72 -9.78 2.96 5.97
C THR A 72 -9.84 3.26 7.47
N TYR A 73 -8.85 4.00 8.00
CA TYR A 73 -8.74 4.30 9.42
C TYR A 73 -9.43 5.62 9.76
N ALA A 74 -10.76 5.60 9.73
CA ALA A 74 -11.63 6.69 10.14
C ALA A 74 -13.06 6.15 10.34
N PRO A 75 -13.98 6.90 10.97
CA PRO A 75 -15.40 6.54 11.00
C PRO A 75 -15.96 6.35 9.59
N VAL A 76 -16.85 5.36 9.41
CA VAL A 76 -17.40 4.97 8.10
C VAL A 76 -18.05 6.13 7.37
N GLU A 77 -18.75 7.00 8.09
CA GLU A 77 -19.40 8.19 7.51
C GLU A 77 -18.36 9.12 6.88
N ARG A 78 -17.20 9.28 7.52
CA ARG A 78 -16.11 10.09 7.00
C ARG A 78 -15.44 9.45 5.79
N LEU A 79 -15.25 8.13 5.80
CA LEU A 79 -14.76 7.37 4.65
C LEU A 79 -15.71 7.52 3.46
N ARG A 80 -17.00 7.35 3.70
CA ARG A 80 -18.06 7.53 2.69
C ARG A 80 -18.00 8.91 2.03
N GLU A 81 -17.97 9.98 2.83
CA GLU A 81 -17.86 11.36 2.31
C GLU A 81 -16.66 11.53 1.36
N VAL A 82 -15.51 10.98 1.75
CA VAL A 82 -14.26 11.12 1.01
C VAL A 82 -14.29 10.31 -0.29
N TYR A 83 -14.77 9.07 -0.24
CA TYR A 83 -14.85 8.22 -1.44
C TYR A 83 -15.89 8.73 -2.42
N GLU A 84 -17.07 9.12 -1.94
CA GLU A 84 -18.10 9.72 -2.77
C GLU A 84 -17.60 11.00 -3.45
N ALA A 85 -16.92 11.89 -2.72
CA ALA A 85 -16.36 13.09 -3.31
C ALA A 85 -15.44 12.79 -4.50
N ALA A 86 -14.59 11.75 -4.41
CA ALA A 86 -13.72 11.35 -5.51
C ALA A 86 -14.51 10.82 -6.72
N LEU A 87 -15.57 10.06 -6.47
CA LEU A 87 -16.41 9.46 -7.52
C LEU A 87 -17.32 10.49 -8.24
N THR A 88 -17.51 11.69 -7.69
CA THR A 88 -18.25 12.75 -8.39
C THR A 88 -17.48 13.34 -9.59
N HIS A 89 -16.15 13.12 -9.66
CA HIS A 89 -15.36 13.64 -10.76
C HIS A 89 -15.59 12.83 -12.06
N PRO A 90 -15.99 13.47 -13.19
CA PRO A 90 -16.45 12.77 -14.40
C PRO A 90 -15.36 11.92 -15.09
N GLN A 91 -14.10 12.19 -14.85
CA GLN A 91 -12.98 11.42 -15.42
C GLN A 91 -12.47 10.33 -14.48
N VAL A 92 -13.02 10.21 -13.27
CA VAL A 92 -12.70 9.12 -12.34
C VAL A 92 -13.62 7.95 -12.61
N VAL A 93 -13.05 6.83 -13.04
CA VAL A 93 -13.77 5.60 -13.41
C VAL A 93 -13.39 4.41 -12.56
N ALA A 94 -12.50 4.60 -11.61
CA ALA A 94 -11.98 3.55 -10.75
C ALA A 94 -11.41 4.14 -9.46
N MET A 95 -11.28 3.31 -8.44
CA MET A 95 -10.67 3.68 -7.16
C MET A 95 -9.66 2.63 -6.70
N ALA A 96 -8.59 3.08 -6.05
CA ALA A 96 -7.66 2.22 -5.32
C ALA A 96 -7.48 2.79 -3.90
N ILE A 97 -7.49 1.93 -2.90
CA ILE A 97 -7.43 2.31 -1.49
C ILE A 97 -6.32 1.53 -0.80
N GLY A 98 -5.22 2.23 -0.48
CA GLY A 98 -4.12 1.66 0.29
C GLY A 98 -4.44 1.66 1.78
N THR A 99 -4.34 0.51 2.42
CA THR A 99 -4.67 0.36 3.83
C THR A 99 -3.84 -0.73 4.54
N ARG A 100 -4.08 -0.86 5.83
CA ARG A 100 -3.55 -1.91 6.69
C ARG A 100 -4.59 -3.02 6.84
N PRO A 101 -4.17 -4.29 6.96
CA PRO A 101 -5.12 -5.40 7.13
C PRO A 101 -5.93 -5.32 8.44
N ASP A 102 -5.35 -4.78 9.52
CA ASP A 102 -6.00 -4.61 10.82
C ASP A 102 -6.92 -3.37 10.90
N CYS A 103 -7.13 -2.66 9.79
CA CYS A 103 -7.95 -1.45 9.73
C CYS A 103 -9.15 -1.60 8.79
N VAL A 104 -9.73 -2.78 8.69
CA VAL A 104 -10.91 -3.08 7.87
C VAL A 104 -11.98 -3.81 8.69
N PRO A 105 -12.61 -3.16 9.68
CA PRO A 105 -13.75 -3.74 10.38
C PRO A 105 -14.93 -3.97 9.40
N ASP A 106 -15.93 -4.74 9.81
CA ASP A 106 -17.01 -5.18 8.92
C ASP A 106 -17.79 -4.04 8.29
N ASP A 107 -18.07 -2.99 9.04
CA ASP A 107 -18.76 -1.79 8.55
C ASP A 107 -17.95 -1.05 7.47
N VAL A 108 -16.63 -1.08 7.55
CA VAL A 108 -15.74 -0.57 6.49
C VAL A 108 -15.75 -1.49 5.28
N LEU A 109 -15.70 -2.81 5.48
CA LEU A 109 -15.78 -3.77 4.37
C LEU A 109 -17.14 -3.65 3.64
N ASP A 110 -18.23 -3.43 4.36
CA ASP A 110 -19.56 -3.21 3.78
C ASP A 110 -19.59 -1.91 2.93
N LEU A 111 -18.94 -0.84 3.39
CA LEU A 111 -18.78 0.37 2.58
C LEU A 111 -17.95 0.12 1.31
N LEU A 112 -16.85 -0.63 1.42
CA LEU A 112 -16.01 -0.96 0.26
C LEU A 112 -16.76 -1.82 -0.76
N GLU A 113 -17.57 -2.78 -0.32
CA GLU A 113 -18.46 -3.57 -1.17
C GLU A 113 -19.50 -2.69 -1.88
N GLU A 114 -20.12 -1.74 -1.17
CA GLU A 114 -21.03 -0.76 -1.77
C GLU A 114 -20.32 0.08 -2.86
N VAL A 115 -19.10 0.54 -2.60
CA VAL A 115 -18.29 1.27 -3.60
C VAL A 115 -18.00 0.37 -4.80
N ALA A 116 -17.59 -0.88 -4.56
CA ALA A 116 -17.27 -1.84 -5.62
C ALA A 116 -18.46 -2.17 -6.52
N SER A 117 -19.68 -2.12 -5.99
CA SER A 117 -20.91 -2.33 -6.79
C SER A 117 -21.14 -1.25 -7.87
N ARG A 118 -20.46 -0.10 -7.77
CA ARG A 118 -20.65 1.07 -8.64
C ARG A 118 -19.44 1.43 -9.50
N THR A 119 -18.26 0.99 -9.11
CA THR A 119 -17.01 1.29 -9.81
C THR A 119 -16.00 0.17 -9.61
N TYR A 120 -15.00 0.09 -10.50
CA TYR A 120 -13.87 -0.78 -10.24
C TYR A 120 -13.13 -0.31 -8.99
N LEU A 121 -12.99 -1.19 -8.00
CA LEU A 121 -12.30 -0.92 -6.76
C LEU A 121 -11.16 -1.93 -6.56
N SER A 122 -9.97 -1.43 -6.23
CA SER A 122 -8.85 -2.22 -5.73
C SER A 122 -8.54 -1.83 -4.29
N VAL A 123 -8.59 -2.79 -3.37
CA VAL A 123 -8.17 -2.61 -1.98
C VAL A 123 -6.74 -3.13 -1.84
N GLU A 124 -5.82 -2.25 -1.45
CA GLU A 124 -4.39 -2.53 -1.43
C GLU A 124 -3.91 -2.74 0.01
N TYR A 125 -3.78 -4.01 0.41
CA TYR A 125 -3.32 -4.37 1.75
C TYR A 125 -1.80 -4.32 1.89
N GLY A 126 -1.31 -3.55 2.83
CA GLY A 126 0.11 -3.50 3.19
C GLY A 126 0.50 -4.66 4.11
N ALA A 127 0.57 -5.89 3.61
CA ALA A 127 1.04 -7.06 4.36
C ALA A 127 2.54 -6.97 4.65
N GLN A 128 3.33 -6.60 3.68
CA GLN A 128 4.79 -6.48 3.65
C GLN A 128 5.50 -7.83 3.63
N THR A 129 5.21 -8.75 4.54
CA THR A 129 5.74 -10.11 4.67
C THR A 129 4.76 -10.96 5.46
N ILE A 130 4.98 -12.28 5.48
CA ILE A 130 4.24 -13.24 6.34
C ILE A 130 4.96 -13.51 7.67
N HIS A 131 6.16 -12.99 7.85
CA HIS A 131 7.02 -13.31 9.00
C HIS A 131 6.79 -12.31 10.13
N ASN A 132 6.17 -12.75 11.23
CA ASN A 132 5.85 -11.91 12.37
C ASN A 132 7.10 -11.24 12.98
N GLN A 133 8.26 -11.90 12.97
CA GLN A 133 9.51 -11.30 13.45
C GLN A 133 9.90 -10.05 12.61
N SER A 134 9.72 -10.11 11.30
CA SER A 134 9.98 -8.95 10.41
C SER A 134 8.94 -7.86 10.61
N LEU A 135 7.67 -8.22 10.85
CA LEU A 135 6.60 -7.26 11.16
C LEU A 135 6.87 -6.54 12.49
N GLU A 136 7.36 -7.24 13.50
CA GLU A 136 7.80 -6.66 14.78
C GLU A 136 8.99 -5.72 14.59
N TRP A 137 10.04 -6.15 13.85
CA TRP A 137 11.19 -5.30 13.54
C TRP A 137 10.77 -4.02 12.81
N MET A 138 9.81 -4.12 11.89
CA MET A 138 9.27 -2.96 11.18
C MET A 138 8.40 -2.04 12.07
N ASN A 139 8.12 -2.40 13.32
CA ASN A 139 7.10 -1.74 14.14
C ASN A 139 5.75 -1.68 13.40
N ARG A 140 5.35 -2.79 12.76
CA ARG A 140 4.17 -2.81 11.90
C ARG A 140 2.86 -2.74 12.70
N GLY A 141 2.85 -3.27 13.92
CA GLY A 141 1.73 -3.22 14.86
C GLY A 141 0.54 -4.11 14.49
N HIS A 142 0.67 -4.95 13.47
CA HIS A 142 -0.21 -6.09 13.17
C HIS A 142 0.65 -7.29 12.83
N ASP A 143 0.09 -8.46 12.91
CA ASP A 143 0.69 -9.75 12.61
C ASP A 143 0.18 -10.34 11.28
N HIS A 144 0.68 -11.51 10.93
CA HIS A 144 0.25 -12.23 9.73
C HIS A 144 -1.19 -12.74 9.85
N GLU A 145 -1.63 -13.13 11.04
CA GLU A 145 -2.99 -13.57 11.32
C GLU A 145 -4.01 -12.48 11.03
N SER A 146 -3.70 -11.23 11.36
CA SER A 146 -4.53 -10.07 11.00
C SER A 146 -4.67 -9.90 9.48
N PHE A 147 -3.61 -10.20 8.73
CA PHE A 147 -3.67 -10.20 7.26
C PHE A 147 -4.55 -11.33 6.72
N LEU A 148 -4.43 -12.55 7.28
CA LEU A 148 -5.26 -13.68 6.88
C LEU A 148 -6.75 -13.42 7.16
N ASP A 149 -7.07 -12.86 8.32
CA ASP A 149 -8.45 -12.48 8.70
C ASP A 149 -9.01 -11.44 7.71
N ALA A 150 -8.24 -10.39 7.40
CA ALA A 150 -8.65 -9.39 6.42
C ALA A 150 -8.88 -10.00 5.03
N MET A 151 -8.02 -10.90 4.58
CA MET A 151 -8.17 -11.60 3.30
C MET A 151 -9.45 -12.45 3.26
N GLU A 152 -9.74 -13.20 4.33
CA GLU A 152 -10.94 -14.04 4.41
C GLU A 152 -12.22 -13.19 4.38
N ARG A 153 -12.29 -12.13 5.20
CA ARG A 153 -13.46 -11.24 5.27
C ARG A 153 -13.64 -10.37 4.03
N SER A 154 -12.59 -10.15 3.25
CA SER A 154 -12.63 -9.38 2.00
C SER A 154 -13.02 -10.22 0.79
N ARG A 155 -12.97 -11.54 0.90
CA ARG A 155 -13.25 -12.45 -0.21
C ARG A 155 -14.70 -12.30 -0.70
N ASP A 156 -14.88 -12.36 -2.01
CA ASP A 156 -16.17 -12.32 -2.70
C ASP A 156 -17.01 -11.03 -2.47
N ARG A 157 -16.38 -9.94 -2.01
CA ARG A 157 -17.04 -8.63 -1.82
C ARG A 157 -17.04 -7.73 -3.07
N GLY A 158 -16.67 -8.26 -4.23
CA GLY A 158 -16.75 -7.55 -5.51
C GLY A 158 -15.65 -6.54 -5.79
N PHE A 159 -14.64 -6.39 -4.93
CA PHE A 159 -13.43 -5.61 -5.18
C PHE A 159 -12.21 -6.51 -5.39
N GLU A 160 -11.21 -6.01 -6.10
CA GLU A 160 -9.93 -6.70 -6.24
C GLU A 160 -9.02 -6.45 -5.03
N ILE A 161 -8.28 -7.48 -4.65
CA ILE A 161 -7.33 -7.45 -3.54
C ILE A 161 -5.91 -7.39 -4.11
N SER A 162 -5.25 -6.25 -3.92
CA SER A 162 -3.84 -6.06 -4.19
C SER A 162 -3.03 -6.12 -2.90
N VAL A 163 -1.88 -6.78 -2.92
CA VAL A 163 -1.04 -6.93 -1.72
C VAL A 163 0.32 -6.28 -1.92
N HIS A 164 0.70 -5.43 -0.98
CA HIS A 164 2.03 -4.85 -0.94
C HIS A 164 2.96 -5.75 -0.14
N VAL A 165 4.08 -6.11 -0.75
CA VAL A 165 5.16 -6.89 -0.11
C VAL A 165 6.49 -6.18 -0.26
N MET A 166 7.39 -6.47 0.66
CA MET A 166 8.73 -5.90 0.68
C MET A 166 9.77 -7.01 0.67
N LEU A 167 10.71 -6.95 -0.26
CA LEU A 167 11.86 -7.85 -0.33
C LEU A 167 13.10 -7.18 0.26
N GLY A 168 13.96 -7.99 0.87
CA GLY A 168 15.20 -7.54 1.48
C GLY A 168 15.02 -7.02 2.91
N LEU A 169 14.00 -7.50 3.62
CA LEU A 169 13.85 -7.20 5.04
C LEU A 169 14.98 -7.83 5.87
N PRO A 170 15.53 -7.12 6.85
CA PRO A 170 16.58 -7.66 7.72
C PRO A 170 16.15 -8.94 8.42
N GLY A 171 17.02 -9.94 8.39
CA GLY A 171 16.75 -11.25 8.99
C GLY A 171 15.98 -12.22 8.10
N GLU A 172 15.43 -11.78 6.96
CA GLU A 172 14.81 -12.68 5.98
C GLU A 172 15.83 -13.20 4.98
N SER A 173 15.90 -14.52 4.87
CA SER A 173 16.62 -15.21 3.79
C SER A 173 15.82 -15.14 2.47
N LYS A 174 16.45 -15.51 1.36
CA LYS A 174 15.73 -15.67 0.08
C LYS A 174 14.56 -16.64 0.21
N GLU A 175 14.75 -17.75 0.94
CA GLU A 175 13.69 -18.75 1.15
C GLU A 175 12.50 -18.20 1.94
N ASP A 176 12.73 -17.32 2.92
CA ASP A 176 11.65 -16.64 3.66
C ASP A 176 10.84 -15.71 2.73
N MET A 177 11.52 -14.95 1.88
CA MET A 177 10.86 -14.11 0.89
C MET A 177 10.04 -14.94 -0.11
N LEU A 178 10.56 -16.09 -0.57
CA LEU A 178 9.83 -17.02 -1.44
C LEU A 178 8.68 -17.73 -0.71
N ALA A 179 8.78 -17.95 0.61
CA ALA A 179 7.64 -18.42 1.41
C ALA A 179 6.49 -17.41 1.40
N THR A 180 6.80 -16.11 1.43
CA THR A 180 5.79 -15.05 1.25
C THR A 180 5.11 -15.17 -0.13
N ALA A 181 5.86 -15.39 -1.21
CA ALA A 181 5.27 -15.60 -2.54
C ALA A 181 4.32 -16.81 -2.59
N ARG A 182 4.72 -17.92 -2.00
CA ARG A 182 3.88 -19.15 -1.94
C ARG A 182 2.58 -18.91 -1.16
N GLU A 183 2.65 -18.16 -0.08
CA GLU A 183 1.44 -17.81 0.69
C GLU A 183 0.50 -16.92 -0.12
N LEU A 184 1.01 -15.90 -0.81
CA LEU A 184 0.20 -15.05 -1.67
C LEU A 184 -0.44 -15.86 -2.83
N ALA A 185 0.30 -16.79 -3.42
CA ALA A 185 -0.23 -17.71 -4.44
C ALA A 185 -1.35 -18.60 -3.87
N ARG A 186 -1.19 -19.13 -2.64
CA ARG A 186 -2.21 -19.93 -1.93
C ARG A 186 -3.47 -19.10 -1.66
N LEU A 187 -3.31 -17.85 -1.29
CA LEU A 187 -4.40 -16.91 -1.01
C LEU A 187 -5.12 -16.42 -2.27
N LYS A 188 -4.57 -16.67 -3.47
CA LYS A 188 -5.13 -16.27 -4.77
C LYS A 188 -5.44 -14.78 -4.83
N ILE A 189 -4.46 -13.95 -4.49
CA ILE A 189 -4.57 -12.49 -4.61
C ILE A 189 -4.74 -12.07 -6.07
N ASP A 190 -5.44 -10.97 -6.32
CA ASP A 190 -5.67 -10.45 -7.67
C ASP A 190 -4.44 -9.69 -8.20
N ALA A 191 -3.78 -8.93 -7.33
CA ALA A 191 -2.62 -8.13 -7.72
C ALA A 191 -1.54 -8.06 -6.62
N VAL A 192 -0.31 -7.76 -7.03
CA VAL A 192 0.82 -7.57 -6.12
C VAL A 192 1.61 -6.31 -6.45
N LYS A 193 2.04 -5.60 -5.41
CA LYS A 193 3.05 -4.54 -5.47
C LYS A 193 4.27 -4.97 -4.69
N ILE A 194 5.38 -5.15 -5.39
CA ILE A 194 6.64 -5.55 -4.78
C ILE A 194 7.51 -4.30 -4.59
N HIS A 195 8.10 -4.18 -3.42
CA HIS A 195 9.03 -3.12 -3.07
C HIS A 195 10.35 -3.75 -2.60
N ASN A 196 11.46 -3.16 -2.99
CA ASN A 196 12.71 -3.36 -2.27
C ASN A 196 12.68 -2.54 -0.98
N LEU A 197 13.31 -3.01 0.09
CA LEU A 197 13.61 -2.15 1.23
C LEU A 197 14.63 -1.11 0.78
N TYR A 198 14.31 0.17 0.93
CA TYR A 198 15.24 1.28 0.68
C TYR A 198 15.19 2.29 1.82
N CYS A 199 16.33 2.92 2.06
CA CYS A 199 16.48 3.88 3.14
C CYS A 199 15.86 5.22 2.76
N VAL A 200 15.01 5.73 3.64
CA VAL A 200 14.42 7.08 3.53
C VAL A 200 15.01 7.94 4.65
N LYS A 201 15.40 9.16 4.33
CA LYS A 201 15.92 10.12 5.31
C LYS A 201 14.91 10.38 6.44
N HIS A 202 15.43 10.60 7.62
CA HIS A 202 14.67 10.89 8.85
C HIS A 202 13.78 9.74 9.33
N THR A 203 14.08 8.52 8.93
CA THR A 203 13.44 7.30 9.46
C THR A 203 14.38 6.57 10.43
N PRO A 204 13.87 5.73 11.33
CA PRO A 204 14.71 4.85 12.15
C PRO A 204 15.63 3.95 11.31
N LEU A 205 15.17 3.54 10.10
CA LEU A 205 15.99 2.74 9.19
C LEU A 205 17.27 3.47 8.75
N GLU A 206 17.24 4.79 8.55
CA GLU A 206 18.42 5.56 8.20
C GLU A 206 19.53 5.37 9.26
N GLN A 207 19.16 5.51 10.54
CA GLN A 207 20.10 5.34 11.63
C GLN A 207 20.68 3.92 11.71
N GLN A 208 19.86 2.90 11.46
CA GLN A 208 20.28 1.49 11.46
C GLN A 208 21.22 1.18 10.28
N VAL A 209 20.97 1.78 9.12
CA VAL A 209 21.87 1.64 7.95
C VAL A 209 23.19 2.38 8.17
N GLU A 210 23.16 3.61 8.69
CA GLU A 210 24.36 4.41 8.98
C GLU A 210 25.23 3.77 10.07
N SER A 211 24.62 3.15 11.07
CA SER A 211 25.36 2.42 12.13
C SER A 211 25.89 1.05 11.67
N GLY A 212 25.47 0.55 10.50
CA GLY A 212 25.83 -0.78 10.00
C GLY A 212 25.02 -1.91 10.65
N GLU A 213 24.01 -1.61 11.44
CA GLU A 213 23.08 -2.61 12.02
C GLU A 213 22.25 -3.29 10.93
N VAL A 214 21.83 -2.54 9.92
CA VAL A 214 21.07 -3.02 8.77
C VAL A 214 21.88 -2.85 7.50
N GLN A 215 22.03 -3.94 6.75
CA GLN A 215 22.58 -3.93 5.40
C GLN A 215 21.46 -4.13 4.40
N LEU A 216 21.31 -3.17 3.46
CA LEU A 216 20.31 -3.28 2.40
C LEU A 216 20.72 -4.31 1.36
N MET A 217 19.74 -5.01 0.79
CA MET A 217 19.96 -6.01 -0.26
C MET A 217 20.58 -5.38 -1.50
N GLY A 218 21.58 -6.05 -2.09
CA GLY A 218 22.20 -5.63 -3.34
C GLY A 218 21.26 -5.79 -4.55
N LEU A 219 21.51 -5.02 -5.61
CA LEU A 219 20.67 -5.03 -6.81
C LEU A 219 20.58 -6.42 -7.45
N HIS A 220 21.68 -7.15 -7.54
CA HIS A 220 21.68 -8.48 -8.17
C HIS A 220 20.89 -9.50 -7.36
N ASP A 221 21.08 -9.53 -6.03
CA ASP A 221 20.34 -10.41 -5.13
C ASP A 221 18.84 -10.08 -5.14
N TYR A 222 18.49 -8.77 -5.25
CA TYR A 222 17.12 -8.32 -5.41
C TYR A 222 16.50 -8.84 -6.70
N ILE A 223 17.20 -8.69 -7.83
CA ILE A 223 16.69 -9.13 -9.15
C ILE A 223 16.48 -10.65 -9.15
N ASP A 224 17.47 -11.42 -8.66
CA ASP A 224 17.38 -12.88 -8.61
C ASP A 224 16.24 -13.36 -7.70
N THR A 225 16.05 -12.68 -6.56
CA THR A 225 14.93 -12.99 -5.66
C THR A 225 13.58 -12.60 -6.27
N LEU A 226 13.51 -11.43 -6.92
CA LEU A 226 12.30 -10.95 -7.58
C LEU A 226 11.84 -11.89 -8.70
N VAL A 227 12.76 -12.38 -9.53
CA VAL A 227 12.43 -13.33 -10.61
C VAL A 227 11.83 -14.60 -10.01
N ASP A 228 12.50 -15.21 -9.05
CA ASP A 228 12.00 -16.44 -8.40
C ASP A 228 10.66 -16.20 -7.68
N PHE A 229 10.49 -15.02 -7.07
CA PHE A 229 9.23 -14.62 -6.44
C PHE A 229 8.07 -14.56 -7.46
N LEU A 230 8.33 -13.94 -8.61
CA LEU A 230 7.32 -13.80 -9.67
C LEU A 230 6.98 -15.14 -10.33
N GLU A 231 7.93 -16.06 -10.45
CA GLU A 231 7.70 -17.41 -11.00
C GLU A 231 6.77 -18.27 -10.11
N ILE A 232 6.68 -17.99 -8.81
CA ILE A 232 5.78 -18.68 -7.88
C ILE A 232 4.34 -18.19 -8.01
N LEU A 233 4.15 -16.93 -8.38
CA LEU A 233 2.80 -16.36 -8.45
C LEU A 233 2.00 -16.93 -9.63
N PRO A 234 0.68 -17.14 -9.45
CA PRO A 234 -0.19 -17.53 -10.55
C PRO A 234 -0.09 -16.57 -11.75
N PRO A 235 -0.15 -17.06 -13.00
CA PRO A 235 -0.14 -16.17 -14.20
C PRO A 235 -1.29 -15.16 -14.24
N SER A 236 -2.35 -15.38 -13.47
CA SER A 236 -3.49 -14.47 -13.35
C SER A 236 -3.22 -13.29 -12.41
N THR A 237 -2.18 -13.35 -11.57
CA THR A 237 -1.86 -12.28 -10.64
C THR A 237 -1.28 -11.07 -11.39
N VAL A 238 -1.89 -9.92 -11.24
CA VAL A 238 -1.42 -8.67 -11.85
C VAL A 238 -0.23 -8.13 -11.07
N VAL A 239 0.88 -7.89 -11.76
CA VAL A 239 2.05 -7.24 -11.16
C VAL A 239 1.96 -5.74 -11.38
N GLU A 240 1.59 -4.99 -10.36
CA GLU A 240 1.41 -3.54 -10.46
C GLU A 240 2.72 -2.75 -10.32
N ARG A 241 3.69 -3.32 -9.60
CA ARG A 241 4.99 -2.72 -9.34
C ARG A 241 6.00 -3.80 -8.97
N ILE A 242 7.26 -3.60 -9.37
CA ILE A 242 8.37 -4.52 -9.06
C ILE A 242 9.50 -3.86 -8.23
N SER A 243 9.45 -2.56 -7.98
CA SER A 243 10.43 -1.87 -7.13
C SER A 243 9.84 -0.58 -6.56
N GLY A 244 10.30 -0.16 -5.39
CA GLY A 244 10.11 1.18 -4.86
C GLY A 244 11.26 2.10 -5.27
N GLU A 245 10.98 3.40 -5.36
CA GLU A 245 12.00 4.42 -5.61
C GLU A 245 12.00 5.41 -4.46
N ALA A 246 13.19 5.70 -3.93
CA ALA A 246 13.35 6.83 -3.03
C ALA A 246 13.14 8.14 -3.83
N PRO A 247 12.46 9.14 -3.27
CA PRO A 247 12.38 10.43 -3.92
C PRO A 247 13.79 11.01 -4.08
N PRO A 248 14.08 11.73 -5.18
CA PRO A 248 15.31 12.52 -5.26
C PRO A 248 15.32 13.54 -4.11
N ASP A 249 16.50 13.83 -3.59
CA ASP A 249 16.75 14.77 -2.50
C ASP A 249 16.19 16.18 -2.75
#